data_f33115131b965272f9e67ba95cdaea81
#
_entry.id   f33115131b965272f9e67ba95cdaea81
#
_cell.length_a   1.000
_cell.length_b   1.000
_cell.length_c   1.000
_cell.angle_alpha   90.00
_cell.angle_beta   90.00
_cell.angle_gamma   90.00
#
_symmetry.space_group_name_H-M   'P 1'
#
loop_
_entity.id
_entity.type
_entity.pdbx_description
1 polymer ?
#
loop_
_entity_poly.entity_id
_entity_poly.type
_entity_poly.pdbx_seq_one_letter_code
_entity_poly.pdbx_strand_id
1 'polypeptide(L)'
;KVRAVAQAASSAGIPIRIGVNAGSVRPEQWQQFASRPEAMAQLALQQAEMLEDAGLSAIKISLKSSHIPDMIAAYRRIAQLCDYPLHLGATEAGTWFRGSIKNAIGIGTLLAEGIGDTIRVSLTDDPVREVEVAKEILMMLGLRHSGWQFVSCPTCGRTEIDLIALAQKVEQALALYEPQRPLTVAVMGCVVNGPGEAADADLGVAGGRNGGLLFVRGEKKGFYPESELLE
;
A
#
# COMPACT_ATOMS: atom_id res chain seq x y z
N LYS A 1 4.30 28.95 21.31
CA LYS A 1 3.55 27.68 21.19
C LYS A 1 4.47 26.54 20.77
N VAL A 2 5.29 26.68 19.72
CA VAL A 2 6.21 25.62 19.23
C VAL A 2 7.13 25.13 20.36
N ARG A 3 7.83 26.02 21.06
CA ARG A 3 8.72 25.65 22.17
C ARG A 3 8.03 24.83 23.26
N ALA A 4 6.80 25.18 23.66
CA ALA A 4 6.06 24.43 24.67
C ALA A 4 5.71 23.00 24.22
N VAL A 5 5.35 22.82 22.94
CA VAL A 5 5.08 21.51 22.34
C VAL A 5 6.38 20.69 22.24
N ALA A 6 7.46 21.29 21.74
CA ALA A 6 8.76 20.64 21.64
C ALA A 6 9.28 20.17 23.02
N GLN A 7 9.17 21.03 24.04
CA GLN A 7 9.59 20.70 25.40
C GLN A 7 8.74 19.56 26.01
N ALA A 8 7.42 19.58 25.80
CA ALA A 8 6.55 18.51 26.28
C ALA A 8 6.87 17.16 25.62
N ALA A 9 7.08 17.17 24.29
CA ALA A 9 7.46 15.99 23.54
C ALA A 9 8.84 15.44 23.98
N SER A 10 9.83 16.33 24.12
CA SER A 10 11.17 15.98 24.59
C SER A 10 11.12 15.37 25.99
N SER A 11 10.37 15.99 26.93
CA SER A 11 10.19 15.46 28.28
C SER A 11 9.50 14.12 28.34
N ALA A 12 8.60 13.84 27.39
CA ALA A 12 7.89 12.58 27.27
C ALA A 12 8.64 11.51 26.43
N GLY A 13 9.78 11.88 25.80
CA GLY A 13 10.55 10.99 24.92
C GLY A 13 9.79 10.58 23.65
N ILE A 14 8.86 11.41 23.14
CA ILE A 14 8.05 11.10 21.96
C ILE A 14 8.44 11.97 20.75
N PRO A 15 8.45 11.39 19.53
CA PRO A 15 8.72 12.16 18.32
C PRO A 15 7.54 13.02 17.91
N ILE A 16 7.83 14.10 17.17
CA ILE A 16 6.80 14.93 16.53
C ILE A 16 6.77 14.67 15.03
N ARG A 17 5.58 14.49 14.48
CA ARG A 17 5.37 14.48 13.05
C ARG A 17 4.93 15.87 12.57
N ILE A 18 5.77 16.51 11.75
CA ILE A 18 5.42 17.68 10.97
C ILE A 18 4.53 17.26 9.81
N GLY A 19 3.49 18.01 9.53
CA GLY A 19 2.58 17.74 8.43
C GLY A 19 2.27 18.98 7.61
N VAL A 20 2.73 19.03 6.37
CA VAL A 20 2.25 19.99 5.38
C VAL A 20 1.14 19.33 4.56
N ASN A 21 -0.06 19.92 4.65
CA ASN A 21 -1.19 19.51 3.83
C ASN A 21 -1.42 20.59 2.76
N ALA A 22 -1.39 20.23 1.49
CA ALA A 22 -1.57 21.14 0.37
C ALA A 22 -2.83 22.02 0.51
N GLY A 23 -3.94 21.47 1.00
CA GLY A 23 -5.17 22.20 1.25
C GLY A 23 -5.10 23.24 2.37
N SER A 24 -4.07 23.19 3.22
CA SER A 24 -3.88 24.13 4.36
C SER A 24 -2.87 25.22 4.09
N VAL A 25 -2.15 25.16 2.97
CA VAL A 25 -1.18 26.18 2.57
C VAL A 25 -1.90 27.36 1.91
N ARG A 26 -1.64 28.54 2.41
CA ARG A 26 -2.29 29.78 1.91
C ARG A 26 -1.77 30.15 0.51
N PRO A 27 -2.60 30.79 -0.34
CA PRO A 27 -2.21 31.19 -1.70
C PRO A 27 -0.91 32.02 -1.75
N GLU A 28 -0.72 32.92 -0.79
CA GLU A 28 0.47 33.79 -0.72
C GLU A 28 1.76 32.99 -0.45
N GLN A 29 1.64 31.87 0.25
CA GLN A 29 2.78 30.99 0.50
C GLN A 29 3.15 30.18 -0.76
N TRP A 30 2.16 29.76 -1.56
CA TRP A 30 2.44 29.08 -2.84
C TRP A 30 3.24 29.96 -3.81
N GLN A 31 2.93 31.26 -3.86
CA GLN A 31 3.55 32.20 -4.79
C GLN A 31 5.03 32.49 -4.51
N GLN A 32 5.53 32.10 -3.33
CA GLN A 32 6.92 32.30 -2.95
C GLN A 32 7.87 31.25 -3.54
N PHE A 33 7.33 30.20 -4.14
CA PHE A 33 8.10 29.06 -4.63
C PHE A 33 7.81 28.78 -6.10
N ALA A 34 8.74 28.09 -6.77
CA ALA A 34 8.64 27.78 -8.19
C ALA A 34 7.50 26.79 -8.52
N SER A 35 7.09 25.96 -7.55
CA SER A 35 6.01 24.96 -7.72
C SER A 35 5.40 24.58 -6.38
N ARG A 36 4.21 23.97 -6.41
CA ARG A 36 3.56 23.44 -5.21
C ARG A 36 4.40 22.35 -4.50
N PRO A 37 4.98 21.36 -5.21
CA PRO A 37 5.87 20.39 -4.57
C PRO A 37 7.06 21.02 -3.84
N GLU A 38 7.72 22.01 -4.47
CA GLU A 38 8.83 22.75 -3.84
C GLU A 38 8.36 23.50 -2.60
N ALA A 39 7.22 24.19 -2.69
CA ALA A 39 6.64 24.89 -1.53
C ALA A 39 6.35 23.94 -0.36
N MET A 40 5.77 22.79 -0.63
CA MET A 40 5.47 21.78 0.41
C MET A 40 6.75 21.30 1.10
N ALA A 41 7.80 21.00 0.33
CA ALA A 41 9.08 20.56 0.88
C ALA A 41 9.74 21.65 1.73
N GLN A 42 9.82 22.86 1.22
CA GLN A 42 10.48 23.99 1.92
C GLN A 42 9.72 24.42 3.19
N LEU A 43 8.38 24.45 3.14
CA LEU A 43 7.57 24.74 4.32
C LEU A 43 7.70 23.66 5.41
N ALA A 44 7.91 22.41 5.04
CA ALA A 44 8.16 21.34 6.01
C ALA A 44 9.55 21.50 6.66
N LEU A 45 10.58 21.83 5.88
CA LEU A 45 11.91 22.09 6.42
C LEU A 45 11.92 23.28 7.39
N GLN A 46 11.27 24.39 7.03
CA GLN A 46 11.12 25.53 7.94
C GLN A 46 10.46 25.16 9.28
N GLN A 47 9.46 24.25 9.25
CA GLN A 47 8.85 23.75 10.48
C GLN A 47 9.78 22.81 11.26
N ALA A 48 10.60 22.02 10.57
CA ALA A 48 11.61 21.18 11.21
C ALA A 48 12.66 22.03 11.94
N GLU A 49 13.22 23.04 11.27
CA GLU A 49 14.17 24.00 11.85
C GLU A 49 13.61 24.66 13.12
N MET A 50 12.32 25.06 13.09
CA MET A 50 11.66 25.63 14.29
C MET A 50 11.59 24.67 15.48
N LEU A 51 11.50 23.36 15.25
CA LEU A 51 11.51 22.35 16.31
C LEU A 51 12.94 22.07 16.78
N GLU A 52 13.91 22.04 15.87
CA GLU A 52 15.33 21.89 16.20
C GLU A 52 15.83 23.07 17.04
N ASP A 53 15.48 24.31 16.67
CA ASP A 53 15.75 25.52 17.46
C ASP A 53 15.11 25.49 18.86
N ALA A 54 14.04 24.69 19.00
CA ALA A 54 13.39 24.45 20.28
C ALA A 54 13.98 23.24 21.05
N GLY A 55 15.05 22.60 20.52
CA GLY A 55 15.77 21.50 21.16
C GLY A 55 15.15 20.11 20.90
N LEU A 56 14.30 19.95 19.87
CA LEU A 56 13.72 18.65 19.51
C LEU A 56 14.22 18.19 18.13
N SER A 57 14.96 17.07 18.10
CA SER A 57 15.46 16.42 16.88
C SER A 57 14.68 15.17 16.47
N ALA A 58 13.85 14.62 17.36
CA ALA A 58 13.00 13.47 17.05
C ALA A 58 11.81 13.89 16.18
N ILE A 59 12.07 14.12 14.89
CA ILE A 59 11.14 14.67 13.92
C ILE A 59 10.86 13.65 12.81
N LYS A 60 9.61 13.62 12.32
CA LYS A 60 9.16 12.91 11.14
C LYS A 60 8.37 13.87 10.26
N ILE A 61 8.48 13.76 8.93
CA ILE A 61 7.83 14.67 7.99
C ILE A 61 6.73 13.95 7.19
N SER A 62 5.61 14.64 6.96
CA SER A 62 4.57 14.20 6.03
C SER A 62 4.12 15.34 5.12
N LEU A 63 4.06 15.07 3.81
CA LEU A 63 3.64 16.00 2.76
C LEU A 63 2.40 15.43 2.07
N LYS A 64 1.22 15.94 2.42
CA LYS A 64 -0.05 15.38 1.95
C LYS A 64 -0.70 16.24 0.90
N SER A 65 -1.14 15.61 -0.18
CA SER A 65 -1.94 16.23 -1.23
C SER A 65 -3.02 15.29 -1.71
N SER A 66 -4.14 15.84 -2.17
CA SER A 66 -5.17 15.11 -2.93
C SER A 66 -4.80 14.96 -4.40
N HIS A 67 -3.84 15.78 -4.89
CA HIS A 67 -3.24 15.67 -6.21
C HIS A 67 -1.99 14.80 -6.14
N ILE A 68 -2.10 13.57 -6.63
CA ILE A 68 -1.06 12.54 -6.46
C ILE A 68 0.27 12.90 -7.13
N PRO A 69 0.32 13.49 -8.35
CA PRO A 69 1.57 13.93 -8.95
C PRO A 69 2.33 14.96 -8.08
N ASP A 70 1.62 15.93 -7.48
CA ASP A 70 2.24 16.91 -6.57
C ASP A 70 2.78 16.23 -5.30
N MET A 71 2.03 15.27 -4.76
CA MET A 71 2.46 14.50 -3.60
C MET A 71 3.77 13.76 -3.87
N ILE A 72 3.82 13.00 -4.98
CA ILE A 72 5.01 12.25 -5.38
C ILE A 72 6.21 13.19 -5.57
N ALA A 73 6.01 14.29 -6.32
CA ALA A 73 7.07 15.26 -6.57
C ALA A 73 7.58 15.94 -5.27
N ALA A 74 6.67 16.24 -4.33
CA ALA A 74 7.04 16.83 -3.04
C ALA A 74 7.88 15.87 -2.18
N TYR A 75 7.52 14.59 -2.13
CA TYR A 75 8.30 13.60 -1.40
C TYR A 75 9.65 13.30 -2.06
N ARG A 76 9.73 13.23 -3.38
CA ARG A 76 11.02 13.13 -4.09
C ARG A 76 11.91 14.32 -3.79
N ARG A 77 11.31 15.53 -3.71
CA ARG A 77 12.06 16.74 -3.40
C ARG A 77 12.57 16.76 -1.97
N ILE A 78 11.72 16.46 -0.97
CA ILE A 78 12.13 16.48 0.43
C ILE A 78 13.19 15.41 0.74
N ALA A 79 13.10 14.23 0.11
CA ALA A 79 14.08 13.16 0.25
C ALA A 79 15.49 13.52 -0.25
N GLN A 80 15.60 14.55 -1.11
CA GLN A 80 16.89 15.12 -1.55
C GLN A 80 17.43 16.20 -0.61
N LEU A 81 16.59 16.72 0.28
CA LEU A 81 16.91 17.90 1.09
C LEU A 81 17.20 17.55 2.55
N CYS A 82 16.73 16.42 3.05
CA CYS A 82 16.93 16.02 4.44
C CYS A 82 16.83 14.49 4.63
N ASP A 83 17.37 14.03 5.76
CA ASP A 83 17.38 12.61 6.17
C ASP A 83 16.28 12.30 7.21
N TYR A 84 15.30 13.18 7.41
CA TYR A 84 14.20 12.89 8.33
C TYR A 84 13.33 11.74 7.84
N PRO A 85 12.87 10.85 8.74
CA PRO A 85 11.89 9.83 8.38
C PRO A 85 10.64 10.43 7.73
N LEU A 86 10.21 9.84 6.63
CA LEU A 86 9.09 10.30 5.83
C LEU A 86 7.84 9.45 6.09
N HIS A 87 6.72 10.12 6.36
CA HIS A 87 5.42 9.49 6.54
C HIS A 87 4.54 9.74 5.32
N LEU A 88 4.43 8.72 4.48
CA LEU A 88 3.69 8.81 3.23
C LEU A 88 2.17 8.72 3.44
N GLY A 89 1.42 9.43 2.62
CA GLY A 89 -0.04 9.30 2.60
C GLY A 89 -0.71 10.37 1.76
N ALA A 90 -1.72 9.96 1.00
CA ALA A 90 -2.63 10.89 0.35
C ALA A 90 -3.62 11.50 1.37
N THR A 91 -4.22 12.62 1.02
CA THR A 91 -5.36 13.21 1.75
C THR A 91 -6.53 13.34 0.80
N GLU A 92 -7.76 13.30 1.34
CA GLU A 92 -8.97 13.45 0.51
C GLU A 92 -8.99 12.46 -0.67
N ALA A 93 -8.62 11.20 -0.39
CA ALA A 93 -8.43 10.21 -1.45
C ALA A 93 -9.76 9.73 -2.05
N GLY A 94 -10.85 9.79 -1.29
CA GLY A 94 -12.19 9.38 -1.71
C GLY A 94 -12.61 8.04 -1.13
N THR A 95 -13.71 7.50 -1.66
CA THR A 95 -14.29 6.22 -1.25
C THR A 95 -13.37 5.04 -1.55
N TRP A 96 -13.73 3.86 -1.03
CA TRP A 96 -12.89 2.65 -1.04
C TRP A 96 -12.19 2.41 -2.39
N PHE A 97 -12.92 2.32 -3.48
CA PHE A 97 -12.31 2.00 -4.79
C PHE A 97 -11.34 3.09 -5.28
N ARG A 98 -11.82 4.35 -5.35
CA ARG A 98 -11.01 5.46 -5.85
C ARG A 98 -9.87 5.82 -4.91
N GLY A 99 -10.14 5.76 -3.62
CA GLY A 99 -9.15 6.02 -2.58
C GLY A 99 -8.05 4.98 -2.56
N SER A 100 -8.37 3.69 -2.72
CA SER A 100 -7.38 2.62 -2.82
C SER A 100 -6.44 2.82 -4.00
N ILE A 101 -6.98 3.15 -5.19
CA ILE A 101 -6.17 3.44 -6.38
C ILE A 101 -5.24 4.64 -6.15
N LYS A 102 -5.75 5.75 -5.59
CA LYS A 102 -4.93 6.94 -5.29
C LYS A 102 -3.80 6.64 -4.32
N ASN A 103 -4.11 5.93 -3.22
CA ASN A 103 -3.11 5.55 -2.24
C ASN A 103 -2.09 4.56 -2.82
N ALA A 104 -2.53 3.57 -3.59
CA ALA A 104 -1.64 2.61 -4.25
C ALA A 104 -0.67 3.31 -5.21
N ILE A 105 -1.14 4.24 -6.03
CA ILE A 105 -0.27 5.00 -6.93
C ILE A 105 0.66 5.90 -6.12
N GLY A 106 0.14 6.71 -5.19
CA GLY A 106 0.95 7.71 -4.49
C GLY A 106 1.97 7.10 -3.53
N ILE A 107 1.53 6.19 -2.67
CA ILE A 107 2.39 5.50 -1.70
C ILE A 107 3.26 4.46 -2.41
N GLY A 108 2.66 3.65 -3.29
CA GLY A 108 3.36 2.57 -3.97
C GLY A 108 4.51 3.06 -4.86
N THR A 109 4.33 4.15 -5.61
CA THR A 109 5.41 4.74 -6.41
C THR A 109 6.60 5.14 -5.53
N LEU A 110 6.36 5.84 -4.42
CA LEU A 110 7.43 6.30 -3.54
C LEU A 110 8.15 5.14 -2.84
N LEU A 111 7.40 4.16 -2.34
CA LEU A 111 7.99 2.96 -1.72
C LEU A 111 8.83 2.15 -2.71
N ALA A 112 8.40 2.03 -3.97
CA ALA A 112 9.16 1.36 -5.02
C ALA A 112 10.48 2.08 -5.36
N GLU A 113 10.56 3.39 -5.08
CA GLU A 113 11.77 4.21 -5.21
C GLU A 113 12.63 4.23 -3.93
N GLY A 114 12.24 3.49 -2.88
CA GLY A 114 12.92 3.48 -1.59
C GLY A 114 12.64 4.74 -0.73
N ILE A 115 11.61 5.50 -1.05
CA ILE A 115 11.22 6.72 -0.33
C ILE A 115 10.07 6.41 0.62
N GLY A 116 10.26 6.63 1.92
CA GLY A 116 9.24 6.51 2.96
C GLY A 116 9.50 5.45 4.00
N ASP A 117 9.22 5.76 5.26
CA ASP A 117 9.50 4.94 6.43
C ASP A 117 8.23 4.46 7.12
N THR A 118 7.16 5.22 7.00
CA THR A 118 5.84 4.89 7.52
C THR A 118 4.76 5.34 6.53
N ILE A 119 3.62 4.66 6.54
CA ILE A 119 2.51 4.96 5.62
C ILE A 119 1.19 5.19 6.35
N ARG A 120 0.29 5.93 5.73
CA ARG A 120 -1.12 6.04 6.10
C ARG A 120 -1.99 6.06 4.85
N VAL A 121 -2.80 5.04 4.68
CA VAL A 121 -3.91 5.07 3.73
C VAL A 121 -5.03 5.94 4.29
N SER A 122 -5.72 6.68 3.45
CA SER A 122 -6.89 7.49 3.82
C SER A 122 -8.05 7.14 2.91
N LEU A 123 -9.16 6.73 3.48
CA LEU A 123 -10.39 6.39 2.79
C LEU A 123 -11.59 7.09 3.43
N THR A 124 -12.62 7.35 2.63
CA THR A 124 -13.95 7.67 3.13
C THR A 124 -14.71 6.36 3.31
N ASP A 125 -14.29 5.56 4.30
CA ASP A 125 -14.79 4.21 4.61
C ASP A 125 -14.43 3.84 6.06
N ASP A 126 -14.73 2.60 6.48
CA ASP A 126 -14.30 2.03 7.76
C ASP A 126 -12.77 2.07 7.86
N PRO A 127 -12.20 2.57 8.98
CA PRO A 127 -10.74 2.64 9.15
C PRO A 127 -10.03 1.28 9.11
N VAL A 128 -10.69 0.17 9.32
CA VAL A 128 -10.14 -1.17 9.16
C VAL A 128 -9.72 -1.39 7.70
N ARG A 129 -10.52 -0.91 6.73
CA ARG A 129 -10.20 -0.98 5.31
C ARG A 129 -8.96 -0.20 4.90
N GLU A 130 -8.63 0.88 5.60
CA GLU A 130 -7.37 1.61 5.38
C GLU A 130 -6.16 0.72 5.68
N VAL A 131 -6.26 -0.10 6.74
CA VAL A 131 -5.20 -1.06 7.10
C VAL A 131 -5.12 -2.20 6.09
N GLU A 132 -6.24 -2.71 5.60
CA GLU A 132 -6.28 -3.73 4.55
C GLU A 132 -5.57 -3.24 3.28
N VAL A 133 -5.94 -2.06 2.78
CA VAL A 133 -5.30 -1.47 1.59
C VAL A 133 -3.81 -1.18 1.82
N ALA A 134 -3.42 -0.75 3.03
CA ALA A 134 -2.02 -0.54 3.36
C ALA A 134 -1.22 -1.85 3.34
N LYS A 135 -1.78 -2.93 3.88
CA LYS A 135 -1.19 -4.27 3.85
C LYS A 135 -0.99 -4.77 2.40
N GLU A 136 -2.01 -4.58 1.55
CA GLU A 136 -1.94 -4.95 0.13
C GLU A 136 -0.86 -4.18 -0.63
N ILE A 137 -0.77 -2.85 -0.44
CA ILE A 137 0.30 -2.05 -1.08
C ILE A 137 1.69 -2.60 -0.70
N LEU A 138 1.92 -2.88 0.57
CA LEU A 138 3.19 -3.42 1.05
C LEU A 138 3.46 -4.84 0.53
N MET A 139 2.43 -5.68 0.44
CA MET A 139 2.53 -7.04 -0.09
C MET A 139 2.89 -7.03 -1.56
N MET A 140 2.21 -6.22 -2.39
CA MET A 140 2.48 -6.12 -3.83
C MET A 140 3.88 -5.62 -4.15
N LEU A 141 4.52 -4.89 -3.23
CA LEU A 141 5.89 -4.41 -3.35
C LEU A 141 6.94 -5.34 -2.70
N GLY A 142 6.53 -6.47 -2.13
CA GLY A 142 7.42 -7.36 -1.40
C GLY A 142 8.00 -6.78 -0.10
N LEU A 143 7.40 -5.70 0.41
CA LEU A 143 7.83 -5.02 1.64
C LEU A 143 7.17 -5.57 2.91
N ARG A 144 6.23 -6.50 2.77
CA ARG A 144 5.58 -7.20 3.88
C ARG A 144 6.05 -8.64 3.92
N HIS A 145 6.44 -9.11 5.11
CA HIS A 145 7.03 -10.43 5.33
C HIS A 145 6.02 -11.50 5.77
N SER A 146 4.71 -11.20 5.75
CA SER A 146 3.62 -12.13 6.09
C SER A 146 2.37 -11.80 5.29
N GLY A 147 1.50 -12.78 5.06
CA GLY A 147 0.23 -12.62 4.36
C GLY A 147 0.16 -13.41 3.05
N TRP A 148 -0.97 -13.30 2.37
CA TRP A 148 -1.27 -13.98 1.11
C TRP A 148 -1.04 -13.07 -0.08
N GLN A 149 -0.31 -13.54 -1.08
CA GLN A 149 -0.29 -12.97 -2.42
C GLN A 149 -1.27 -13.77 -3.28
N PHE A 150 -2.35 -13.12 -3.70
CA PHE A 150 -3.37 -13.76 -4.51
C PHE A 150 -3.15 -13.45 -5.99
N VAL A 151 -3.11 -14.50 -6.81
CA VAL A 151 -2.92 -14.39 -8.27
C VAL A 151 -4.09 -15.09 -8.95
N SER A 152 -4.81 -14.40 -9.82
CA SER A 152 -5.88 -14.98 -10.60
C SER A 152 -5.83 -14.47 -12.04
N CYS A 153 -6.04 -15.32 -13.01
CA CYS A 153 -6.10 -14.91 -14.39
C CYS A 153 -7.44 -14.19 -14.70
N PRO A 154 -7.47 -13.27 -15.68
CA PRO A 154 -8.72 -12.74 -16.16
C PRO A 154 -9.53 -13.82 -16.87
N THR A 155 -10.86 -13.78 -16.75
CA THR A 155 -11.74 -14.67 -17.50
C THR A 155 -11.56 -14.44 -19.01
N CYS A 156 -11.22 -15.50 -19.74
CA CYS A 156 -11.08 -15.46 -21.20
C CYS A 156 -11.88 -16.60 -21.84
N GLY A 157 -11.92 -16.68 -23.17
CA GLY A 157 -12.64 -17.73 -23.89
C GLY A 157 -12.14 -19.17 -23.65
N ARG A 158 -11.08 -19.36 -22.88
CA ARG A 158 -10.54 -20.67 -22.48
C ARG A 158 -10.91 -21.10 -21.07
N THR A 159 -11.57 -20.24 -20.32
CA THR A 159 -12.00 -20.53 -18.94
C THR A 159 -13.06 -21.63 -18.94
N GLU A 160 -12.84 -22.69 -18.17
CA GLU A 160 -13.68 -23.91 -18.15
C GLU A 160 -14.45 -24.10 -16.83
N ILE A 161 -14.25 -23.21 -15.86
CA ILE A 161 -14.88 -23.20 -14.52
C ILE A 161 -15.50 -21.86 -14.21
N ASP A 162 -16.33 -21.74 -13.17
CA ASP A 162 -16.74 -20.44 -12.63
C ASP A 162 -15.60 -19.80 -11.84
N LEU A 163 -14.62 -19.27 -12.59
CA LEU A 163 -13.40 -18.70 -12.04
C LEU A 163 -13.68 -17.52 -11.09
N ILE A 164 -14.67 -16.69 -11.41
CA ILE A 164 -14.99 -15.51 -10.59
C ILE A 164 -15.48 -15.96 -9.22
N ALA A 165 -16.44 -16.89 -9.18
CA ALA A 165 -16.98 -17.39 -7.93
C ALA A 165 -15.92 -18.13 -7.11
N LEU A 166 -15.07 -18.96 -7.78
CA LEU A 166 -13.99 -19.67 -7.10
C LEU A 166 -12.95 -18.70 -6.51
N ALA A 167 -12.49 -17.72 -7.27
CA ALA A 167 -11.53 -16.71 -6.81
C ALA A 167 -12.05 -15.96 -5.58
N GLN A 168 -13.29 -15.47 -5.63
CA GLN A 168 -13.90 -14.78 -4.48
C GLN A 168 -14.01 -15.65 -3.23
N LYS A 169 -14.37 -16.91 -3.38
CA LYS A 169 -14.47 -17.85 -2.25
C LYS A 169 -13.08 -18.15 -1.66
N VAL A 170 -12.06 -18.31 -2.51
CA VAL A 170 -10.68 -18.51 -2.06
C VAL A 170 -10.19 -17.28 -1.29
N GLU A 171 -10.38 -16.07 -1.82
CA GLU A 171 -10.01 -14.82 -1.11
C GLU A 171 -10.71 -14.73 0.26
N GLN A 172 -12.01 -15.05 0.34
CA GLN A 172 -12.75 -15.05 1.60
C GLN A 172 -12.20 -16.07 2.60
N ALA A 173 -11.84 -17.27 2.14
CA ALA A 173 -11.25 -18.29 2.99
C ALA A 173 -9.87 -17.90 3.49
N LEU A 174 -9.04 -17.31 2.63
CA LEU A 174 -7.69 -16.82 2.97
C LEU A 174 -7.73 -15.68 3.96
N ALA A 175 -8.75 -14.82 3.93
CA ALA A 175 -8.91 -13.70 4.86
C ALA A 175 -9.02 -14.13 6.33
N LEU A 176 -9.37 -15.39 6.61
CA LEU A 176 -9.47 -15.97 7.95
C LEU A 176 -8.10 -16.35 8.54
N TYR A 177 -7.05 -16.39 7.73
CA TYR A 177 -5.72 -16.87 8.13
C TYR A 177 -4.64 -15.88 7.71
N GLU A 178 -3.74 -15.55 8.61
CA GLU A 178 -2.57 -14.72 8.31
C GLU A 178 -1.29 -15.58 8.42
N PRO A 179 -0.68 -16.00 7.31
CA PRO A 179 0.53 -16.82 7.34
C PRO A 179 1.73 -16.02 7.87
N GLN A 180 2.63 -16.71 8.57
CA GLN A 180 3.83 -16.09 9.18
C GLN A 180 4.90 -15.68 8.15
N ARG A 181 4.79 -16.14 6.91
CA ARG A 181 5.61 -15.76 5.77
C ARG A 181 4.72 -15.42 4.57
N PRO A 182 5.22 -14.69 3.56
CA PRO A 182 4.47 -14.52 2.33
C PRO A 182 4.20 -15.87 1.67
N LEU A 183 2.94 -16.10 1.29
CA LEU A 183 2.51 -17.30 0.55
C LEU A 183 1.74 -16.83 -0.68
N THR A 184 2.00 -17.46 -1.82
CA THR A 184 1.30 -17.19 -3.07
C THR A 184 0.23 -18.23 -3.31
N VAL A 185 -1.00 -17.76 -3.56
CA VAL A 185 -2.13 -18.61 -3.98
C VAL A 185 -2.56 -18.20 -5.38
N ALA A 186 -2.58 -19.16 -6.29
CA ALA A 186 -2.96 -18.95 -7.69
C ALA A 186 -4.26 -19.67 -8.04
N VAL A 187 -5.22 -18.95 -8.63
CA VAL A 187 -6.48 -19.51 -9.13
C VAL A 187 -6.61 -19.25 -10.62
N MET A 188 -6.41 -20.29 -11.42
CA MET A 188 -6.34 -20.22 -12.88
C MET A 188 -7.54 -20.94 -13.54
N GLY A 189 -8.11 -20.31 -14.55
CA GLY A 189 -9.37 -20.75 -15.17
C GLY A 189 -9.26 -21.80 -16.29
N CYS A 190 -8.06 -22.20 -16.72
CA CYS A 190 -7.90 -23.11 -17.83
C CYS A 190 -6.66 -23.99 -17.71
N VAL A 191 -6.66 -25.11 -18.44
CA VAL A 191 -5.54 -26.10 -18.49
C VAL A 191 -4.39 -25.70 -19.40
N VAL A 192 -4.47 -24.56 -20.11
CA VAL A 192 -3.43 -24.16 -21.08
C VAL A 192 -2.28 -23.44 -20.40
N ASN A 193 -2.56 -22.30 -19.76
CA ASN A 193 -1.54 -21.51 -19.04
C ASN A 193 -1.58 -21.79 -17.53
N GLY A 194 -2.77 -22.19 -17.04
CA GLY A 194 -3.02 -22.39 -15.60
C GLY A 194 -2.04 -23.32 -14.90
N PRO A 195 -1.67 -24.49 -15.46
CA PRO A 195 -0.74 -25.39 -14.80
C PRO A 195 0.63 -24.79 -14.53
N GLY A 196 1.17 -23.96 -15.43
CA GLY A 196 2.46 -23.28 -15.22
C GLY A 196 2.38 -22.28 -14.06
N GLU A 197 1.46 -21.33 -14.16
CA GLU A 197 1.29 -20.28 -13.13
C GLU A 197 0.84 -20.84 -11.78
N ALA A 198 0.00 -21.90 -11.77
CA ALA A 198 -0.42 -22.58 -10.54
C ALA A 198 0.73 -23.36 -9.89
N ALA A 199 1.65 -23.92 -10.68
CA ALA A 199 2.81 -24.63 -10.17
C ALA A 199 3.86 -23.70 -9.53
N ASP A 200 3.95 -22.44 -9.97
CA ASP A 200 4.87 -21.45 -9.41
C ASP A 200 4.39 -20.91 -8.04
N ALA A 201 3.12 -21.15 -7.68
CA ALA A 201 2.55 -20.73 -6.41
C ALA A 201 2.80 -21.75 -5.29
N ASP A 202 2.72 -21.30 -4.02
CA ASP A 202 2.72 -22.21 -2.86
C ASP A 202 1.49 -23.13 -2.87
N LEU A 203 0.34 -22.58 -3.29
CA LEU A 203 -0.91 -23.31 -3.52
C LEU A 203 -1.54 -22.80 -4.82
N GLY A 204 -1.89 -23.72 -5.73
CA GLY A 204 -2.44 -23.34 -7.02
C GLY A 204 -3.54 -24.25 -7.50
N VAL A 205 -4.53 -23.66 -8.16
CA VAL A 205 -5.59 -24.39 -8.88
C VAL A 205 -5.55 -24.01 -10.35
N ALA A 206 -5.54 -24.99 -11.23
CA ALA A 206 -5.72 -24.80 -12.67
C ALA A 206 -7.04 -25.45 -13.11
N GLY A 207 -8.03 -24.62 -13.48
CA GLY A 207 -9.35 -25.03 -13.91
C GLY A 207 -9.33 -25.91 -15.16
N GLY A 208 -10.23 -26.86 -15.23
CA GLY A 208 -10.50 -27.74 -16.38
C GLY A 208 -11.96 -28.16 -16.38
N ARG A 209 -12.39 -28.98 -17.34
CA ARG A 209 -13.78 -29.40 -17.43
C ARG A 209 -14.24 -30.12 -16.15
N ASN A 210 -15.28 -29.54 -15.51
CA ASN A 210 -15.91 -30.06 -14.29
C ASN A 210 -15.03 -30.11 -13.04
N GLY A 211 -13.94 -29.33 -12.97
CA GLY A 211 -13.07 -29.32 -11.81
C GLY A 211 -11.76 -28.60 -12.05
N GLY A 212 -10.73 -28.90 -11.26
CA GLY A 212 -9.41 -28.31 -11.40
C GLY A 212 -8.29 -29.21 -10.89
N LEU A 213 -7.09 -28.95 -11.42
CA LEU A 213 -5.85 -29.51 -10.93
C LEU A 213 -5.33 -28.72 -9.75
N LEU A 214 -5.10 -29.37 -8.61
CA LEU A 214 -4.49 -28.79 -7.44
C LEU A 214 -2.97 -28.98 -7.48
N PHE A 215 -2.25 -27.91 -7.20
CA PHE A 215 -0.80 -27.87 -7.03
C PHE A 215 -0.45 -27.37 -5.62
N VAL A 216 0.54 -28.00 -5.01
CA VAL A 216 1.11 -27.58 -3.74
C VAL A 216 2.63 -27.54 -3.90
N ARG A 217 3.23 -26.34 -3.84
CA ARG A 217 4.66 -26.12 -4.03
C ARG A 217 5.22 -26.77 -5.31
N GLY A 218 4.55 -26.53 -6.41
CA GLY A 218 4.92 -27.07 -7.72
C GLY A 218 4.51 -28.52 -7.98
N GLU A 219 4.12 -29.27 -6.96
CA GLU A 219 3.71 -30.68 -7.11
C GLU A 219 2.22 -30.79 -7.40
N LYS A 220 1.87 -31.48 -8.48
CA LYS A 220 0.50 -31.82 -8.79
C LYS A 220 -0.05 -32.85 -7.78
N LYS A 221 -1.11 -32.49 -7.04
CA LYS A 221 -1.72 -33.34 -6.01
C LYS A 221 -2.88 -34.15 -6.52
N GLY A 222 -3.64 -33.64 -7.49
CA GLY A 222 -4.76 -34.36 -8.07
C GLY A 222 -5.69 -33.45 -8.85
N PHE A 223 -6.69 -34.08 -9.50
CA PHE A 223 -7.83 -33.39 -10.09
C PHE A 223 -9.04 -33.54 -9.15
N TYR A 224 -9.67 -32.44 -8.81
CA TYR A 224 -10.81 -32.38 -7.90
C TYR A 224 -12.01 -31.75 -8.61
N PRO A 225 -13.25 -32.23 -8.35
CA PRO A 225 -14.47 -31.55 -8.80
C PRO A 225 -14.52 -30.09 -8.29
N GLU A 226 -15.18 -29.23 -9.04
CA GLU A 226 -15.28 -27.80 -8.66
C GLU A 226 -15.89 -27.59 -7.26
N SER A 227 -16.81 -28.47 -6.84
CA SER A 227 -17.40 -28.46 -5.50
C SER A 227 -16.42 -28.77 -4.35
N GLU A 228 -15.31 -29.44 -4.64
CA GLU A 228 -14.34 -29.92 -3.66
C GLU A 228 -13.05 -29.09 -3.64
N LEU A 229 -12.92 -28.10 -4.56
CA LEU A 229 -11.69 -27.28 -4.68
C LEU A 229 -11.43 -26.36 -3.48
N LEU A 230 -12.38 -26.23 -2.57
CA LEU A 230 -12.28 -25.39 -1.37
C LEU A 230 -12.21 -26.18 -0.06
N GLU A 231 -12.40 -27.49 -0.11
CA GLU A 231 -12.30 -28.39 1.04
C GLU A 231 -10.84 -28.82 1.26
#